data_4536b9cc7c270917398c64779b67e0f0
#
_entry.id   4536b9cc7c270917398c64779b67e0f0
#
_cell.length_a   1.000
_cell.length_b   1.000
_cell.length_c   1.000
_cell.angle_alpha   90.00
_cell.angle_beta   90.00
_cell.angle_gamma   90.00
#
_symmetry.space_group_name_H-M   'P 1'
#
loop_
_entity.id
_entity.type
_entity.pdbx_description
1 polymer ?
#
loop_
_entity_poly.entity_id
_entity_poly.type
_entity_poly.pdbx_seq_one_letter_code
_entity_poly.pdbx_strand_id
1 'polypeptide(L)'
;MLFGCIYAPIAEELLFRGCLRKIIKSDLLFILTSGVSFGMWHVLGYEQSLIQYLYIIPYSAIGMILSYVYAKTNNLTTNIGIHFLNNFIATII
;
A
#
# COMPACT_ATOMS: atom_id res chain seq x y z
N MET A 1 3.37 -17.45 1.15
CA MET A 1 2.51 -16.95 2.23
C MET A 1 3.27 -16.10 3.23
N LEU A 2 4.25 -16.70 3.91
CA LEU A 2 5.06 -15.93 4.85
C LEU A 2 5.78 -14.78 4.15
N PHE A 3 6.28 -15.00 2.95
CA PHE A 3 6.91 -13.93 2.18
C PHE A 3 5.95 -12.79 1.93
N GLY A 4 4.70 -13.11 1.57
CA GLY A 4 3.71 -12.07 1.33
C GLY A 4 3.36 -11.28 2.57
N CYS A 5 3.42 -11.90 3.76
CA CYS A 5 3.07 -11.23 5.00
C CYS A 5 4.24 -10.46 5.62
N ILE A 6 5.47 -10.88 5.34
CA ILE A 6 6.65 -10.29 5.99
C ILE A 6 7.48 -9.48 5.01
N TYR A 7 7.86 -10.08 3.89
CA TYR A 7 8.79 -9.48 2.95
C TYR A 7 8.13 -8.41 2.09
N ALA A 8 6.98 -8.73 1.51
CA ALA A 8 6.30 -7.80 0.61
C ALA A 8 5.90 -6.49 1.30
N PRO A 9 5.32 -6.52 2.52
CA PRO A 9 5.02 -5.27 3.20
C PRO A 9 6.24 -4.38 3.43
N ILE A 10 7.39 -4.98 3.76
CA ILE A 10 8.61 -4.20 3.98
C ILE A 10 9.02 -3.51 2.68
N ALA A 11 9.10 -4.27 1.59
CA ALA A 11 9.52 -3.71 0.30
C ALA A 11 8.53 -2.68 -0.21
N GLU A 12 7.24 -2.96 -0.11
CA GLU A 12 6.22 -2.06 -0.61
C GLU A 12 6.15 -0.77 0.19
N GLU A 13 6.28 -0.84 1.51
CA GLU A 13 6.26 0.36 2.33
C GLU A 13 7.50 1.22 2.10
N LEU A 14 8.65 0.60 1.90
CA LEU A 14 9.87 1.34 1.57
C LEU A 14 9.71 2.10 0.27
N LEU A 15 9.09 1.47 -0.74
CA LEU A 15 8.90 2.10 -2.03
C LEU A 15 7.80 3.15 -2.01
N PHE A 16 6.59 2.77 -1.60
CA PHE A 16 5.43 3.63 -1.73
C PHE A 16 5.33 4.71 -0.66
N ARG A 17 5.95 4.50 0.50
CA ARG A 17 5.94 5.51 1.57
C ARG A 17 7.30 6.16 1.74
N GLY A 18 8.33 5.34 1.95
CA GLY A 18 9.65 5.91 2.18
C GLY A 18 10.17 6.73 1.02
N CYS A 19 10.22 6.15 -0.18
CA CYS A 19 10.80 6.82 -1.35
C CYS A 19 9.92 7.92 -1.89
N LEU A 20 8.62 7.65 -2.06
CA LEU A 20 7.70 8.64 -2.61
C LEU A 20 7.57 9.86 -1.72
N ARG A 21 7.57 9.66 -0.40
CA ARG A 21 7.45 10.79 0.52
C ARG A 21 8.63 11.76 0.41
N LYS A 22 9.80 11.24 0.07
CA LYS A 22 10.97 12.10 -0.13
C LYS A 22 10.81 13.05 -1.32
N ILE A 23 10.04 12.62 -2.31
CA ILE A 23 9.81 13.40 -3.53
C ILE A 23 8.59 14.28 -3.38
N ILE A 24 7.50 13.74 -2.84
CA ILE A 24 6.22 14.44 -2.74
C ILE A 24 6.06 14.97 -1.32
N LYS A 25 6.10 16.30 -1.17
CA LYS A 25 6.03 16.93 0.15
C LYS A 25 4.61 17.24 0.59
N SER A 26 3.69 17.48 -0.35
CA SER A 26 2.30 17.75 -0.04
C SER A 26 1.63 16.49 0.50
N ASP A 27 0.98 16.59 1.65
CA ASP A 27 0.29 15.45 2.26
C ASP A 27 -0.80 14.91 1.33
N LEU A 28 -1.60 15.78 0.75
CA LEU A 28 -2.68 15.36 -0.13
C LEU A 28 -2.14 14.66 -1.37
N LEU A 29 -1.16 15.26 -2.04
CA LEU A 29 -0.56 14.65 -3.23
C LEU A 29 0.11 13.33 -2.90
N PHE A 30 0.78 13.25 -1.77
CA PHE A 30 1.42 12.01 -1.35
C PHE A 30 0.39 10.92 -1.13
N ILE A 31 -0.69 11.23 -0.41
CA ILE A 31 -1.71 10.23 -0.11
C ILE A 31 -2.37 9.74 -1.39
N LEU A 32 -2.74 10.64 -2.28
CA LEU A 32 -3.39 10.27 -3.54
C LEU A 32 -2.45 9.46 -4.44
N THR A 33 -1.24 9.98 -4.66
CA THR A 33 -0.29 9.34 -5.57
C THR A 33 0.15 7.98 -5.04
N SER A 34 0.52 7.92 -3.77
CA SER A 34 0.96 6.68 -3.15
C SER A 34 -0.16 5.65 -3.08
N GLY A 35 -1.36 6.10 -2.72
CA GLY A 35 -2.50 5.18 -2.60
C GLY A 35 -2.92 4.59 -3.93
N VAL A 36 -3.05 5.44 -4.96
CA VAL A 36 -3.46 4.97 -6.28
C VAL A 36 -2.37 4.09 -6.91
N SER A 37 -1.12 4.49 -6.78
CA SER A 37 0.00 3.67 -7.29
C SER A 37 0.04 2.31 -6.61
N PHE A 38 -0.20 2.26 -5.32
CA PHE A 38 -0.25 1.02 -4.57
C PHE A 38 -1.38 0.12 -5.09
N GLY A 39 -2.55 0.69 -5.33
CA GLY A 39 -3.68 -0.06 -5.88
C GLY A 39 -3.40 -0.61 -7.26
N MET A 40 -2.83 0.22 -8.13
CA MET A 40 -2.47 -0.20 -9.48
C MET A 40 -1.40 -1.30 -9.45
N TRP A 41 -0.42 -1.14 -8.58
CA TRP A 41 0.65 -2.13 -8.43
C TRP A 41 0.08 -3.52 -8.13
N HIS A 42 -0.93 -3.58 -7.26
CA HIS A 42 -1.50 -4.84 -6.83
C HIS A 42 -2.41 -5.47 -7.87
N VAL A 43 -2.95 -4.70 -8.79
CA VAL A 43 -3.90 -5.21 -9.77
C VAL A 43 -3.26 -5.48 -11.12
N LEU A 44 -2.40 -4.59 -11.61
CA LEU A 44 -1.85 -4.70 -12.95
C LEU A 44 -0.91 -5.88 -13.17
N GLY A 45 -0.45 -6.50 -12.09
CA GLY A 45 0.43 -7.65 -12.18
C GLY A 45 -0.29 -8.97 -12.42
N TYR A 46 -1.61 -8.98 -12.43
CA TYR A 46 -2.40 -10.21 -12.49
C TYR A 46 -3.18 -10.34 -13.79
N GLU A 47 -3.86 -11.48 -13.94
CA GLU A 47 -4.73 -11.75 -15.06
C GLU A 47 -5.76 -10.63 -15.22
N GLN A 48 -5.96 -10.18 -16.45
CA GLN A 48 -6.73 -8.98 -16.70
C GLN A 48 -8.18 -9.30 -17.04
N SER A 49 -9.06 -9.23 -16.05
CA SER A 49 -10.49 -9.25 -16.27
C SER A 49 -11.06 -7.92 -15.75
N LEU A 50 -12.29 -7.59 -16.19
CA LEU A 50 -12.94 -6.37 -15.71
C LEU A 50 -13.08 -6.38 -14.19
N ILE A 51 -13.43 -7.53 -13.63
CA ILE A 51 -13.58 -7.66 -12.17
C ILE A 51 -12.27 -7.35 -11.45
N GLN A 52 -11.15 -7.82 -11.99
CA GLN A 52 -9.86 -7.56 -11.38
C GLN A 52 -9.47 -6.10 -11.43
N TYR A 53 -9.81 -5.41 -12.50
CA TYR A 53 -9.58 -3.96 -12.56
C TYR A 53 -10.37 -3.22 -11.49
N LEU A 54 -11.56 -3.71 -11.14
CA LEU A 54 -12.37 -3.08 -10.11
C LEU A 54 -11.71 -3.18 -8.73
N TYR A 55 -10.83 -4.15 -8.52
CA TYR A 55 -10.10 -4.26 -7.26
C TYR A 55 -9.11 -3.11 -7.04
N ILE A 56 -8.85 -2.30 -8.07
CA ILE A 56 -8.05 -1.09 -7.89
C ILE A 56 -8.69 -0.19 -6.83
N ILE A 57 -10.01 -0.14 -6.77
CA ILE A 57 -10.71 0.73 -5.83
C ILE A 57 -10.41 0.37 -4.37
N PRO A 58 -10.67 -0.87 -3.90
CA PRO A 58 -10.34 -1.22 -2.51
C PRO A 58 -8.84 -1.20 -2.23
N TYR A 59 -7.99 -1.63 -3.16
CA TYR A 59 -6.55 -1.57 -2.94
C TYR A 59 -6.05 -0.14 -2.84
N SER A 60 -6.58 0.76 -3.65
CA SER A 60 -6.22 2.17 -3.56
C SER A 60 -6.70 2.78 -2.26
N ALA A 61 -7.89 2.39 -1.79
CA ALA A 61 -8.39 2.87 -0.51
C ALA A 61 -7.46 2.46 0.63
N ILE A 62 -7.04 1.20 0.66
CA ILE A 62 -6.10 0.71 1.66
C ILE A 62 -4.79 1.47 1.55
N GLY A 63 -4.30 1.66 0.32
CA GLY A 63 -3.08 2.40 0.08
C GLY A 63 -3.15 3.83 0.58
N MET A 64 -4.30 4.49 0.37
CA MET A 64 -4.48 5.86 0.84
C MET A 64 -4.54 5.93 2.37
N ILE A 65 -5.18 4.96 3.01
CA ILE A 65 -5.21 4.89 4.47
C ILE A 65 -3.80 4.74 5.03
N LEU A 66 -3.02 3.83 4.46
CA LEU A 66 -1.64 3.63 4.89
C LEU A 66 -0.78 4.86 4.66
N SER A 67 -1.00 5.55 3.54
CA SER A 67 -0.27 6.78 3.24
C SER A 67 -0.64 7.89 4.21
N TYR A 68 -1.91 7.98 4.57
CA TYR A 68 -2.36 8.94 5.57
C TYR A 68 -1.70 8.68 6.92
N VAL A 69 -1.65 7.42 7.34
CA VAL A 69 -0.99 7.03 8.59
C VAL A 69 0.48 7.43 8.54
N TYR A 70 1.15 7.17 7.43
CA TYR A 70 2.56 7.53 7.31
C TYR A 70 2.76 9.04 7.34
N ALA A 71 1.90 9.79 6.67
CA ALA A 71 1.99 11.25 6.68
C ALA A 71 1.83 11.82 8.09
N LYS A 72 1.01 11.18 8.92
CA LYS A 72 0.77 11.63 10.28
C LYS A 72 1.82 11.17 11.28
N THR A 73 2.30 9.93 11.13
CA THR A 73 3.26 9.35 12.09
C THR A 73 4.70 9.52 11.67
N ASN A 74 4.93 9.63 10.36
CA ASN A 74 6.27 9.64 9.77
C ASN A 74 7.10 8.45 10.26
N ASN A 75 6.43 7.33 10.50
CA ASN A 75 7.04 6.13 11.08
C ASN A 75 6.78 4.93 10.17
N LEU A 76 7.81 4.53 9.44
CA LEU A 76 7.71 3.43 8.49
C LEU A 76 7.43 2.10 9.19
N THR A 77 7.95 1.91 10.39
CA THR A 77 7.72 0.70 11.16
C THR A 77 6.24 0.50 11.47
N THR A 78 5.54 1.59 11.83
CA THR A 78 4.11 1.54 12.07
C THR A 78 3.37 1.08 10.82
N ASN A 79 3.72 1.64 9.67
CA ASN A 79 3.10 1.28 8.39
C ASN A 79 3.36 -0.18 8.03
N ILE A 80 4.58 -0.63 8.21
CA ILE A 80 4.93 -2.02 7.94
C ILE A 80 4.11 -2.96 8.82
N GLY A 81 3.96 -2.61 10.11
CA GLY A 81 3.17 -3.42 11.03
C GLY A 81 1.71 -3.51 10.64
N ILE A 82 1.10 -2.39 10.28
CA ILE A 82 -0.29 -2.37 9.84
C ILE A 82 -0.46 -3.15 8.54
N HIS A 83 0.44 -2.94 7.59
CA HIS A 83 0.40 -3.64 6.33
C HIS A 83 0.56 -5.16 6.52
N PHE A 84 1.46 -5.55 7.40
CA PHE A 84 1.66 -6.95 7.77
C PHE A 84 0.37 -7.55 8.32
N LEU A 85 -0.28 -6.86 9.26
CA LEU A 85 -1.52 -7.33 9.84
C LEU A 85 -2.62 -7.46 8.80
N ASN A 86 -2.73 -6.49 7.91
CA ASN A 86 -3.73 -6.54 6.86
C ASN A 86 -3.54 -7.75 5.96
N ASN A 87 -2.30 -8.00 5.55
CA ASN A 87 -1.98 -9.14 4.70
C ASN A 87 -2.21 -10.47 5.42
N PHE A 88 -1.86 -10.52 6.70
CA PHE A 88 -2.05 -11.73 7.50
C PHE A 88 -3.53 -12.06 7.63
N ILE A 89 -4.34 -11.07 7.95
CA ILE A 89 -5.78 -11.28 8.09
C ILE A 89 -6.40 -11.72 6.76
N ALA A 90 -6.01 -11.08 5.67
CA ALA A 90 -6.48 -11.44 4.34
C ALA A 90 -6.10 -12.89 3.96
N THR A 91 -4.98 -13.35 4.48
CA THR A 91 -4.52 -14.71 4.19
C THR A 91 -5.36 -15.77 4.90
N ILE A 92 -5.77 -15.49 6.14
CA ILE A 92 -6.48 -16.49 6.94
C ILE A 92 -8.01 -16.43 6.75
N ILE A 93 -8.51 -15.38 6.13
CA ILE A 93 -9.94 -15.30 5.81
C ILE A 93 -10.21 -15.95 4.48
#